data_8a8fb17e8b6496eb195730ef01a2f419
#
_entry.id   8a8fb17e8b6496eb195730ef01a2f419
#
_cell.length_a   1.000
_cell.length_b   1.000
_cell.length_c   1.000
_cell.angle_alpha   90.00
_cell.angle_beta   90.00
_cell.angle_gamma   90.00
#
_symmetry.space_group_name_H-M   'P 1'
#
loop_
_entity.id
_entity.type
_entity.pdbx_description
1 polymer ?
#
loop_
_entity_poly.entity_id
_entity_poly.type
_entity_poly.pdbx_seq_one_letter_code
_entity_poly.pdbx_strand_id
1 'polypeptide(L)'
;MYQVISDSKNNLWMAEFSEGYLGTIDAKTHAVKWFPLPTPHARARRMEIDDQDRIVVTEYRGNKVAVFDTRAEKFTEYPLPPYTFPYRANIDKNGAIWASTMATDRVVRMDPKTGTTEQYLMPSETNMRTLYVDNSTTPVSFWVGSNHAHALVKVEPLD
;
A
#
# COMPACT_ATOMS: atom_id res chain seq x y z
N MET A 1 5.93 12.10 10.40
CA MET A 1 6.19 11.68 9.00
C MET A 1 6.68 10.24 9.00
N TYR A 2 6.17 9.41 8.10
CA TYR A 2 6.48 7.97 8.08
C TYR A 2 7.30 7.56 6.85
N GLN A 3 6.92 8.02 5.67
CA GLN A 3 7.63 7.75 4.41
C GLN A 3 7.52 8.97 3.50
N VAL A 4 8.51 9.12 2.62
CA VAL A 4 8.53 10.09 1.52
C VAL A 4 8.82 9.34 0.21
N ILE A 5 8.10 9.66 -0.85
CA ILE A 5 8.30 9.18 -2.23
C ILE A 5 8.19 10.37 -3.19
N SER A 6 8.58 10.19 -4.45
CA SER A 6 8.43 11.21 -5.49
C SER A 6 7.54 10.72 -6.62
N ASP A 7 6.75 11.62 -7.22
CA ASP A 7 5.99 11.37 -8.44
C ASP A 7 6.81 11.59 -9.72
N SER A 8 6.21 11.38 -10.88
CA SER A 8 6.86 11.56 -12.19
C SER A 8 7.28 13.01 -12.48
N LYS A 9 6.76 13.97 -11.73
CA LYS A 9 7.08 15.41 -11.82
C LYS A 9 8.09 15.86 -10.77
N ASN A 10 8.64 14.91 -9.99
CA ASN A 10 9.53 15.13 -8.85
C ASN A 10 8.88 15.86 -7.66
N ASN A 11 7.55 15.96 -7.58
CA ASN A 11 6.91 16.41 -6.35
C ASN A 11 7.15 15.36 -5.26
N LEU A 12 7.39 15.81 -4.04
CA LEU A 12 7.51 14.90 -2.90
C LEU A 12 6.13 14.64 -2.30
N TRP A 13 5.88 13.38 -1.99
CA TRP A 13 4.68 12.93 -1.29
C TRP A 13 5.08 12.30 0.04
N MET A 14 4.33 12.57 1.10
CA MET A 14 4.65 12.11 2.45
C MET A 14 3.41 11.59 3.17
N ALA A 15 3.58 10.44 3.83
CA ALA A 15 2.59 9.89 4.74
C ALA A 15 2.83 10.44 6.16
N GLU A 16 1.79 10.99 6.75
CA GLU A 16 1.78 11.40 8.15
C GLU A 16 1.03 10.35 8.97
N PHE A 17 1.71 9.79 9.95
CA PHE A 17 1.22 8.62 10.69
C PHE A 17 0.27 8.96 11.83
N SER A 18 0.48 10.06 12.54
CA SER A 18 -0.21 10.34 13.81
C SER A 18 -1.67 10.69 13.59
N GLU A 19 -1.93 11.64 12.71
CA GLU A 19 -3.27 12.17 12.46
C GLU A 19 -3.91 11.62 11.17
N GLY A 20 -3.10 11.02 10.29
CA GLY A 20 -3.60 10.43 9.05
C GLY A 20 -3.76 11.46 7.93
N TYR A 21 -2.64 12.03 7.47
CA TYR A 21 -2.60 12.91 6.31
C TYR A 21 -1.68 12.38 5.23
N LEU A 22 -2.01 12.71 4.00
CA LEU A 22 -1.11 12.67 2.86
C LEU A 22 -0.67 14.11 2.58
N GLY A 23 0.63 14.36 2.53
CA GLY A 23 1.19 15.67 2.20
C GLY A 23 1.91 15.66 0.87
N THR A 24 1.98 16.81 0.20
CA THR A 24 2.82 17.00 -0.97
C THR A 24 3.62 18.29 -0.89
N ILE A 25 4.81 18.27 -1.51
CA ILE A 25 5.64 19.46 -1.75
C ILE A 25 5.86 19.56 -3.25
N ASP A 26 5.40 20.66 -3.84
CA ASP A 26 5.63 20.94 -5.26
C ASP A 26 7.11 21.16 -5.53
N ALA A 27 7.66 20.48 -6.54
CA ALA A 27 9.08 20.49 -6.84
C ALA A 27 9.61 21.85 -7.32
N LYS A 28 8.74 22.72 -7.86
CA LYS A 28 9.14 24.02 -8.43
C LYS A 28 8.90 25.17 -7.48
N THR A 29 7.73 25.18 -6.84
CA THR A 29 7.30 26.30 -6.00
C THR A 29 7.60 26.08 -4.53
N HIS A 30 7.90 24.82 -4.13
CA HIS A 30 8.05 24.36 -2.76
C HIS A 30 6.80 24.54 -1.89
N ALA A 31 5.65 24.78 -2.52
CA ALA A 31 4.37 24.86 -1.82
C ALA A 31 4.01 23.52 -1.19
N VAL A 32 3.55 23.59 0.04
CA VAL A 32 3.12 22.39 0.80
C VAL A 32 1.61 22.32 0.82
N LYS A 33 1.05 21.15 0.55
CA LYS A 33 -0.39 20.89 0.64
C LYS A 33 -0.63 19.60 1.42
N TRP A 34 -1.71 19.58 2.21
CA TRP A 34 -2.12 18.44 3.01
C TRP A 34 -3.52 17.97 2.64
N PHE A 35 -3.70 16.67 2.59
CA PHE A 35 -4.96 15.98 2.29
C PHE A 35 -5.28 15.04 3.47
N PRO A 36 -6.33 15.28 4.25
CA PRO A 36 -6.74 14.36 5.30
C PRO A 36 -7.23 13.06 4.67
N LEU A 37 -6.80 11.92 5.22
CA LEU A 37 -7.38 10.64 4.88
C LEU A 37 -8.85 10.60 5.30
N PRO A 38 -9.74 9.98 4.50
CA PRO A 38 -11.17 9.94 4.83
C PRO A 38 -11.46 9.22 6.15
N THR A 39 -10.66 8.20 6.48
CA THR A 39 -10.73 7.54 7.79
C THR A 39 -9.92 8.32 8.83
N PRO A 40 -10.54 8.93 9.85
CA PRO A 40 -9.83 9.67 10.89
C PRO A 40 -8.85 8.77 11.66
N HIS A 41 -7.68 9.32 11.97
CA HIS A 41 -6.61 8.61 12.71
C HIS A 41 -6.25 7.24 12.11
N ALA A 42 -6.30 7.13 10.80
CA ALA A 42 -6.06 5.89 10.05
C ALA A 42 -4.65 5.32 10.21
N ARG A 43 -3.70 6.15 10.66
CA ARG A 43 -2.27 5.83 10.79
C ARG A 43 -1.68 5.39 9.47
N ALA A 44 -1.55 6.34 8.54
CA ALA A 44 -0.88 6.14 7.25
C ALA A 44 0.54 5.60 7.43
N ARG A 45 0.85 4.46 6.81
CA ARG A 45 2.19 3.86 6.91
C ARG A 45 2.97 4.02 5.61
N ARG A 46 3.05 2.95 4.83
CA ARG A 46 3.80 2.95 3.59
C ARG A 46 2.93 3.40 2.42
N MET A 47 3.59 4.06 1.50
CA MET A 47 3.00 4.51 0.24
C MET A 47 3.77 3.90 -0.93
N GLU A 48 3.07 3.73 -2.02
CA GLU A 48 3.63 3.49 -3.35
C GLU A 48 2.98 4.44 -4.33
N ILE A 49 3.67 4.67 -5.43
CA ILE A 49 3.14 5.41 -6.55
C ILE A 49 3.10 4.50 -7.76
N ASP A 50 2.00 4.51 -8.49
CA ASP A 50 1.89 3.75 -9.72
C ASP A 50 2.29 4.58 -10.95
N ASP A 51 2.31 3.96 -12.11
CA ASP A 51 2.65 4.56 -13.40
C ASP A 51 1.65 5.62 -13.90
N GLN A 52 0.52 5.77 -13.20
CA GLN A 52 -0.46 6.82 -13.41
C GLN A 52 -0.34 7.98 -12.42
N ASP A 53 0.72 8.01 -11.60
CA ASP A 53 0.92 8.94 -10.49
C ASP A 53 -0.18 8.88 -9.42
N ARG A 54 -0.86 7.73 -9.24
CA ARG A 54 -1.77 7.54 -8.10
C ARG A 54 -0.96 7.08 -6.90
N ILE A 55 -1.28 7.63 -5.74
CA ILE A 55 -0.63 7.25 -4.48
C ILE A 55 -1.45 6.16 -3.80
N VAL A 56 -0.84 5.00 -3.59
CA VAL A 56 -1.41 3.91 -2.81
C VAL A 56 -0.87 4.01 -1.40
N VAL A 57 -1.72 4.21 -0.41
CA VAL A 57 -1.33 4.37 0.99
C VAL A 57 -2.06 3.38 1.88
N THR A 58 -1.33 2.76 2.81
CA THR A 58 -1.91 1.84 3.79
C THR A 58 -2.40 2.58 5.02
N GLU A 59 -3.63 2.32 5.40
CA GLU A 59 -4.27 2.79 6.63
C GLU A 59 -4.21 1.70 7.70
N TYR A 60 -3.10 1.66 8.41
CA TYR A 60 -2.81 0.59 9.37
C TYR A 60 -3.92 0.39 10.40
N ARG A 61 -4.37 1.47 11.05
CA ARG A 61 -5.44 1.42 12.04
C ARG A 61 -6.83 1.41 11.39
N GLY A 62 -6.95 2.06 10.22
CA GLY A 62 -8.18 2.06 9.44
C GLY A 62 -8.52 0.70 8.83
N ASN A 63 -7.55 -0.22 8.78
CA ASN A 63 -7.66 -1.55 8.16
C ASN A 63 -8.11 -1.48 6.70
N LYS A 64 -7.57 -0.48 5.97
CA LYS A 64 -7.89 -0.19 4.56
C LYS A 64 -6.63 0.08 3.75
N VAL A 65 -6.79 0.09 2.46
CA VAL A 65 -5.88 0.74 1.52
C VAL A 65 -6.62 1.92 0.91
N ALA A 66 -6.01 3.09 0.92
CA ALA A 66 -6.52 4.24 0.19
C ALA A 66 -5.70 4.46 -1.09
N VAL A 67 -6.37 4.77 -2.17
CA VAL A 67 -5.77 5.21 -3.44
C VAL A 67 -6.14 6.66 -3.66
N PHE A 68 -5.13 7.51 -3.75
CA PHE A 68 -5.28 8.93 -4.01
C PHE A 68 -5.00 9.24 -5.48
N ASP A 69 -5.99 9.75 -6.18
CA ASP A 69 -5.81 10.30 -7.53
C ASP A 69 -5.23 11.70 -7.41
N THR A 70 -3.98 11.88 -7.82
CA THR A 70 -3.27 13.16 -7.71
C THR A 70 -3.81 14.26 -8.63
N ARG A 71 -4.55 13.89 -9.68
CA ARG A 71 -5.17 14.84 -10.62
C ARG A 71 -6.54 15.31 -10.14
N ALA A 72 -7.35 14.37 -9.64
CA ALA A 72 -8.67 14.67 -9.11
C ALA A 72 -8.63 15.14 -7.65
N GLU A 73 -7.50 14.95 -6.96
CA GLU A 73 -7.28 15.20 -5.54
C GLU A 73 -8.32 14.48 -4.65
N LYS A 74 -8.58 13.21 -4.98
CA LYS A 74 -9.61 12.40 -4.30
C LYS A 74 -9.07 11.06 -3.85
N PHE A 75 -9.49 10.66 -2.66
CA PHE A 75 -9.28 9.32 -2.15
C PHE A 75 -10.41 8.37 -2.55
N THR A 76 -10.03 7.11 -2.79
CA THR A 76 -10.93 5.96 -2.79
C THR A 76 -10.38 4.97 -1.78
N GLU A 77 -11.18 4.59 -0.78
CA GLU A 77 -10.78 3.62 0.25
C GLU A 77 -11.30 2.23 -0.07
N TYR A 78 -10.47 1.25 0.17
CA TYR A 78 -10.76 -0.17 -0.02
C TYR A 78 -10.60 -0.90 1.31
N PRO A 79 -11.69 -1.35 1.94
CA PRO A 79 -11.65 -2.10 3.19
C PRO A 79 -11.00 -3.47 2.97
N LEU A 80 -10.13 -3.85 3.87
CA LEU A 80 -9.48 -5.16 3.88
C LEU A 80 -10.18 -6.11 4.87
N PRO A 81 -9.94 -7.43 4.78
CA PRO A 81 -10.44 -8.37 5.76
C PRO A 81 -10.09 -7.96 7.19
N PRO A 82 -10.91 -8.29 8.19
CA PRO A 82 -10.67 -7.90 9.58
C PRO A 82 -9.26 -8.29 10.05
N TYR A 83 -8.66 -7.44 10.88
CA TYR A 83 -7.32 -7.64 11.46
C TYR A 83 -6.17 -7.73 10.47
N THR A 84 -6.31 -7.21 9.25
CA THR A 84 -5.23 -7.18 8.25
C THR A 84 -4.06 -6.32 8.71
N PHE A 85 -4.32 -5.15 9.32
CA PHE A 85 -3.28 -4.20 9.73
C PHE A 85 -2.25 -3.97 8.62
N PRO A 86 -2.66 -3.40 7.48
CA PRO A 86 -1.82 -3.30 6.30
C PRO A 86 -0.59 -2.43 6.55
N TYR A 87 0.57 -2.88 6.08
CA TYR A 87 1.81 -2.15 6.26
C TYR A 87 2.30 -1.49 4.96
N ARG A 88 2.31 -2.21 3.86
CA ARG A 88 2.63 -1.73 2.51
C ARG A 88 1.63 -2.29 1.52
N ALA A 89 1.27 -1.51 0.52
CA ALA A 89 0.41 -1.95 -0.56
C ALA A 89 0.94 -1.49 -1.92
N ASN A 90 0.66 -2.28 -2.96
CA ASN A 90 0.98 -2.01 -4.35
C ASN A 90 -0.25 -2.30 -5.22
N ILE A 91 -0.28 -1.71 -6.42
CA ILE A 91 -1.23 -2.09 -7.48
C ILE A 91 -0.45 -2.88 -8.53
N ASP A 92 -0.98 -4.03 -8.94
CA ASP A 92 -0.37 -4.82 -10.00
C ASP A 92 -0.79 -4.35 -11.42
N LYS A 93 -0.15 -4.93 -12.44
CA LYS A 93 -0.45 -4.64 -13.85
C LYS A 93 -1.90 -4.87 -14.27
N ASN A 94 -2.67 -5.67 -13.52
CA ASN A 94 -4.07 -5.98 -13.77
C ASN A 94 -5.02 -5.06 -12.96
N GLY A 95 -4.46 -4.19 -12.12
CA GLY A 95 -5.19 -3.26 -11.26
C GLY A 95 -5.60 -3.84 -9.90
N ALA A 96 -5.20 -5.06 -9.56
CA ALA A 96 -5.46 -5.60 -8.23
C ALA A 96 -4.55 -4.95 -7.17
N ILE A 97 -5.11 -4.73 -5.99
CA ILE A 97 -4.40 -4.16 -4.84
C ILE A 97 -3.82 -5.30 -4.02
N TRP A 98 -2.53 -5.22 -3.72
CA TRP A 98 -1.82 -6.17 -2.87
C TRP A 98 -1.39 -5.48 -1.60
N ALA A 99 -1.62 -6.09 -0.44
CA ALA A 99 -1.25 -5.54 0.85
C ALA A 99 -0.54 -6.57 1.74
N SER A 100 0.64 -6.23 2.24
CA SER A 100 1.30 -7.00 3.29
C SER A 100 0.66 -6.71 4.65
N THR A 101 0.58 -7.73 5.49
CA THR A 101 0.03 -7.60 6.83
C THR A 101 1.14 -7.70 7.88
N MET A 102 1.08 -6.87 8.91
CA MET A 102 2.10 -6.88 9.95
C MET A 102 1.83 -7.93 11.04
N ALA A 103 0.58 -8.29 11.27
CA ALA A 103 0.18 -9.05 12.44
C ALA A 103 -0.44 -10.42 12.15
N THR A 104 -0.68 -10.77 10.89
CA THR A 104 -1.43 -12.00 10.54
C THR A 104 -0.70 -12.92 9.57
N ASP A 105 0.55 -12.63 9.25
CA ASP A 105 1.39 -13.42 8.34
C ASP A 105 0.75 -13.72 6.98
N ARG A 106 -0.04 -12.75 6.47
CA ARG A 106 -0.74 -12.89 5.20
C ARG A 106 -0.39 -11.76 4.25
N VAL A 107 -0.44 -12.06 2.97
CA VAL A 107 -0.59 -11.04 1.93
C VAL A 107 -2.03 -11.11 1.43
N VAL A 108 -2.67 -9.97 1.33
CA VAL A 108 -4.03 -9.84 0.82
C VAL A 108 -3.95 -9.31 -0.60
N ARG A 109 -4.60 -9.99 -1.54
CA ARG A 109 -4.89 -9.50 -2.88
C ARG A 109 -6.36 -9.12 -2.94
N MET A 110 -6.66 -7.94 -3.47
CA MET A 110 -8.02 -7.45 -3.62
C MET A 110 -8.29 -6.99 -5.06
N ASP A 111 -9.41 -7.39 -5.61
CA ASP A 111 -9.94 -6.76 -6.81
C ASP A 111 -10.73 -5.50 -6.42
N PRO A 112 -10.27 -4.29 -6.80
CA PRO A 112 -10.94 -3.04 -6.42
C PRO A 112 -12.29 -2.83 -7.11
N LYS A 113 -12.61 -3.59 -8.15
CA LYS A 113 -13.91 -3.49 -8.86
C LYS A 113 -15.01 -4.27 -8.17
N THR A 114 -14.67 -5.44 -7.64
CA THR A 114 -15.64 -6.36 -7.02
C THR A 114 -15.57 -6.34 -5.50
N GLY A 115 -14.45 -5.89 -4.91
CA GLY A 115 -14.16 -6.00 -3.49
C GLY A 115 -13.77 -7.42 -3.04
N THR A 116 -13.65 -8.37 -3.99
CA THR A 116 -13.24 -9.74 -3.68
C THR A 116 -11.80 -9.77 -3.19
N THR A 117 -11.54 -10.55 -2.15
CA THR A 117 -10.20 -10.70 -1.58
C THR A 117 -9.73 -12.14 -1.55
N GLU A 118 -8.45 -12.33 -1.81
CA GLU A 118 -7.70 -13.57 -1.62
C GLU A 118 -6.62 -13.35 -0.57
N GLN A 119 -6.32 -14.37 0.22
CA GLN A 119 -5.32 -14.27 1.28
C GLN A 119 -4.30 -15.40 1.14
N TYR A 120 -3.03 -15.02 1.06
CA TYR A 120 -1.90 -15.94 0.97
C TYR A 120 -1.22 -16.02 2.34
N LEU A 121 -1.38 -17.14 3.03
CA LEU A 121 -0.72 -17.38 4.31
C LEU A 121 0.75 -17.73 4.07
N MET A 122 1.64 -17.04 4.77
CA MET A 122 3.07 -17.35 4.71
C MET A 122 3.39 -18.63 5.45
N PRO A 123 4.46 -19.36 5.05
CA PRO A 123 4.82 -20.67 5.64
C PRO A 123 5.34 -20.56 7.06
N SER A 124 5.67 -19.39 7.56
CA SER A 124 6.16 -19.13 8.91
C SER A 124 5.75 -17.73 9.37
N GLU A 125 5.94 -17.45 10.67
CA GLU A 125 5.78 -16.10 11.21
C GLU A 125 6.69 -15.11 10.48
N THR A 126 6.14 -13.97 10.06
CA THR A 126 6.86 -13.05 9.19
C THR A 126 7.04 -11.65 9.75
N ASN A 127 6.03 -11.03 10.37
CA ASN A 127 6.00 -9.60 10.66
C ASN A 127 6.41 -8.79 9.41
N MET A 128 5.64 -8.91 8.34
CA MET A 128 5.98 -8.33 7.04
C MET A 128 5.92 -6.80 7.07
N ARG A 129 7.04 -6.17 6.69
CA ARG A 129 7.15 -4.71 6.56
C ARG A 129 7.45 -4.26 5.14
N THR A 130 7.55 -5.20 4.23
CA THR A 130 7.71 -4.90 2.80
C THR A 130 6.97 -5.94 1.97
N LEU A 131 6.57 -5.50 0.80
CA LEU A 131 5.96 -6.32 -0.24
C LEU A 131 6.47 -5.77 -1.57
N TYR A 132 6.90 -6.64 -2.45
CA TYR A 132 7.20 -6.32 -3.84
C TYR A 132 6.35 -7.19 -4.74
N VAL A 133 5.58 -6.57 -5.62
CA VAL A 133 4.75 -7.25 -6.61
C VAL A 133 5.52 -7.34 -7.92
N ASP A 134 5.74 -8.55 -8.39
CA ASP A 134 6.47 -8.80 -9.64
C ASP A 134 5.50 -8.86 -10.82
N ASN A 135 5.39 -7.75 -11.51
CA ASN A 135 4.54 -7.60 -12.69
C ASN A 135 5.10 -8.26 -13.96
N SER A 136 6.31 -8.81 -13.92
CA SER A 136 6.92 -9.50 -15.07
C SER A 136 6.37 -10.92 -15.27
N THR A 137 5.79 -11.51 -14.22
CA THR A 137 5.25 -12.88 -14.25
C THR A 137 3.76 -12.94 -14.61
N THR A 138 3.31 -14.12 -15.04
CA THR A 138 1.90 -14.45 -15.28
C THR A 138 1.64 -15.88 -14.79
N PRO A 139 0.84 -16.08 -13.74
CA PRO A 139 0.21 -15.04 -12.89
C PRO A 139 1.22 -14.10 -12.22
N VAL A 140 0.73 -12.95 -11.75
CA VAL A 140 1.55 -12.00 -10.98
C VAL A 140 2.04 -12.66 -9.71
N SER A 141 3.35 -12.62 -9.45
CA SER A 141 3.96 -13.13 -8.24
C SER A 141 4.33 -12.00 -7.27
N PHE A 142 4.72 -12.37 -6.06
CA PHE A 142 5.17 -11.37 -5.09
C PHE A 142 6.29 -11.88 -4.19
N TRP A 143 7.04 -10.93 -3.64
CA TRP A 143 8.10 -11.16 -2.68
C TRP A 143 7.81 -10.45 -1.38
N VAL A 144 8.08 -11.10 -0.26
CA VAL A 144 7.99 -10.49 1.08
C VAL A 144 9.23 -10.79 1.89
N GLY A 145 9.64 -9.82 2.70
CA GLY A 145 10.68 -10.01 3.70
C GLY A 145 10.06 -10.46 5.01
N SER A 146 10.61 -11.51 5.60
CA SER A 146 10.25 -11.98 6.94
C SER A 146 11.26 -11.46 7.97
N ASN A 147 10.81 -10.60 8.87
CA ASN A 147 11.68 -10.10 9.95
C ASN A 147 11.96 -11.17 11.02
N HIS A 148 11.03 -12.08 11.24
CA HIS A 148 11.18 -13.11 12.30
C HIS A 148 12.00 -14.30 11.80
N ALA A 149 11.81 -14.73 10.56
CA ALA A 149 12.53 -15.87 10.00
C ALA A 149 13.84 -15.51 9.29
N HIS A 150 14.22 -14.22 9.25
CA HIS A 150 15.39 -13.74 8.50
C HIS A 150 15.43 -14.24 7.05
N ALA A 151 14.27 -14.31 6.41
CA ALA A 151 14.10 -14.92 5.10
C ALA A 151 13.45 -13.96 4.09
N LEU A 152 13.68 -14.22 2.83
CA LEU A 152 12.94 -13.67 1.71
C LEU A 152 12.05 -14.78 1.13
N VAL A 153 10.76 -14.51 1.02
CA VAL A 153 9.77 -15.48 0.53
C VAL A 153 9.23 -14.98 -0.81
N LYS A 154 9.33 -15.81 -1.84
CA LYS A 154 8.62 -15.63 -3.11
C LYS A 154 7.35 -16.48 -3.09
N VAL A 155 6.25 -15.91 -3.54
CA VAL A 155 5.00 -16.64 -3.75
C VAL A 155 4.56 -16.49 -5.20
N GLU A 156 4.32 -17.62 -5.83
CA GLU A 156 3.76 -17.72 -7.18
C GLU A 156 2.35 -18.29 -7.03
N PRO A 157 1.30 -17.47 -7.18
CA PRO A 157 -0.07 -17.97 -7.13
C PRO A 157 -0.28 -19.06 -8.20
N LEU A 158 -1.00 -20.10 -7.85
CA LEU A 158 -1.49 -21.09 -8.80
C LEU A 158 -2.85 -20.62 -9.30
N ASP A 159 -3.08 -20.67 -10.59
CA ASP A 159 -4.36 -20.31 -11.22
C ASP A 159 -5.48 -21.30 -10.89
#